data_115f70311b9a69a523a806e0c0ff133d
#
_entry.id   115f70311b9a69a523a806e0c0ff133d
#
_cell.length_a   1.000
_cell.length_b   1.000
_cell.length_c   1.000
_cell.angle_alpha   90.00
_cell.angle_beta   90.00
_cell.angle_gamma   90.00
#
_symmetry.space_group_name_H-M   'P 1'
#
loop_
_entity.id
_entity.type
_entity.pdbx_description
1 polymer ?
#
loop_
_entity_poly.entity_id
_entity_poly.type
_entity_poly.pdbx_seq_one_letter_code
_entity_poly.pdbx_strand_id
1 'polypeptide(L)' 'MARTAGSHSGITGPKVRQAALELFAKHGYAAVSMRQIASEVGVQVGALYNYTPDKQSLLFDLMQSHMTELMAA' A
#
# COMPACT_ATOMS: atom_id res chain seq x y z
N MET A 1 -0.61 20.32 13.28
CA MET A 1 -0.27 20.00 12.96
C MET A 1 0.21 19.45 12.17
N ALA A 2 0.46 19.39 12.06
CA ALA A 2 1.06 19.17 11.31
C ALA A 2 1.25 18.10 10.73
N ARG A 3 1.06 17.43 10.78
CA ARG A 3 1.21 16.59 10.24
C ARG A 3 1.46 16.45 9.09
N THR A 4 1.25 16.97 8.66
CA THR A 4 1.52 17.13 7.41
C THR A 4 2.87 16.84 7.05
N ALA A 5 3.69 16.84 7.91
CA ALA A 5 5.06 16.70 7.63
C ALA A 5 5.38 15.51 6.82
N GLY A 6 4.79 14.42 7.11
CA GLY A 6 5.08 13.21 6.40
C GLY A 6 4.57 13.18 5.00
N SER A 7 3.67 14.03 4.69
CA SER A 7 3.02 13.92 3.42
C SER A 7 3.87 14.33 2.25
N HIS A 8 4.91 15.09 2.45
CA HIS A 8 5.67 15.53 1.31
C HIS A 8 6.47 14.40 0.67
N SER A 9 6.59 13.30 1.31
CA SER A 9 7.28 12.18 0.69
C SER A 9 6.40 11.48 -0.33
N GLY A 10 5.11 11.66 -0.23
CA GLY A 10 4.20 11.04 -1.16
C GLY A 10 3.91 9.58 -0.88
N ILE A 11 4.63 8.98 0.03
CA ILE A 11 4.40 7.58 0.32
C ILE A 11 4.13 7.41 1.80
N THR A 12 3.00 6.82 2.11
CA THR A 12 2.65 6.48 3.48
C THR A 12 2.09 5.08 3.49
N GLY A 13 2.25 4.40 4.61
CA GLY A 13 1.73 3.05 4.74
C GLY A 13 0.25 2.94 4.43
N PRO A 14 -0.59 3.76 5.07
CA PRO A 14 -2.01 3.68 4.80
C PRO A 14 -2.38 3.91 3.34
N LYS A 15 -1.70 4.84 2.68
CA LYS A 15 -1.98 5.15 1.29
C LYS A 15 -1.64 3.98 0.39
N VAL A 16 -0.50 3.37 0.62
CA VAL A 16 -0.08 2.21 -0.16
C VAL A 16 -1.03 1.04 0.06
N ARG A 17 -1.39 0.79 1.28
CA ARG A 17 -2.29 -0.31 1.61
C ARG A 17 -3.66 -0.10 0.98
N GLN A 18 -4.17 1.12 1.04
CA GLN A 18 -5.47 1.42 0.44
C GLN A 18 -5.45 1.19 -1.07
N ALA A 19 -4.43 1.69 -1.74
CA ALA A 19 -4.30 1.52 -3.17
C ALA A 19 -4.20 0.05 -3.56
N ALA A 20 -3.38 -0.70 -2.84
CA ALA A 20 -3.22 -2.12 -3.11
C ALA A 20 -4.52 -2.88 -2.88
N LEU A 21 -5.19 -2.58 -1.79
CA LEU A 21 -6.44 -3.24 -1.49
C LEU A 21 -7.47 -3.02 -2.59
N GLU A 22 -7.60 -1.80 -3.04
CA GLU A 22 -8.54 -1.47 -4.10
C GLU A 22 -8.22 -2.20 -5.39
N LEU A 23 -6.95 -2.23 -5.77
CA LEU A 23 -6.55 -2.88 -6.99
C LEU A 23 -6.71 -4.39 -6.89
N PHE A 24 -6.34 -4.97 -5.77
CA PHE A 24 -6.50 -6.41 -5.57
C PHE A 24 -7.98 -6.81 -5.62
N ALA A 25 -8.83 -6.00 -5.01
CA ALA A 25 -10.26 -6.28 -5.00
C ALA A 25 -10.87 -6.13 -6.38
N LYS A 26 -10.36 -5.19 -7.17
CA LYS A 26 -10.93 -4.89 -8.46
C LYS A 26 -10.45 -5.86 -9.55
N HIS A 27 -9.17 -6.17 -9.54
CA HIS A 27 -8.56 -6.96 -10.61
C HIS A 27 -8.09 -8.35 -10.19
N GLY A 28 -8.00 -8.59 -8.90
CA GLY A 28 -7.44 -9.84 -8.40
C GLY A 28 -5.96 -9.71 -8.16
N TYR A 29 -5.47 -10.39 -7.15
CA TYR A 29 -4.07 -10.29 -6.74
C TYR A 29 -3.10 -10.57 -7.89
N ALA A 30 -3.37 -11.63 -8.65
CA ALA A 30 -2.46 -12.05 -9.71
C ALA A 30 -2.35 -11.02 -10.84
N ALA A 31 -3.41 -10.27 -11.07
CA ALA A 31 -3.44 -9.32 -12.17
C ALA A 31 -2.81 -7.97 -11.83
N VAL A 32 -2.53 -7.73 -10.57
CA VAL A 32 -2.00 -6.44 -10.13
C VAL A 32 -0.48 -6.49 -10.05
N SER A 33 0.18 -5.44 -10.54
CA SER A 33 1.63 -5.35 -10.48
C SER A 33 2.06 -4.26 -9.51
N MET A 34 3.31 -4.33 -9.07
CA MET A 34 3.86 -3.28 -8.22
C MET A 34 3.82 -1.93 -8.93
N ARG A 35 4.04 -1.94 -10.23
CA ARG A 35 4.01 -0.70 -11.01
C ARG A 35 2.62 -0.08 -11.00
N GLN A 36 1.58 -0.89 -11.07
CA GLN A 36 0.23 -0.39 -10.99
C GLN A 36 -0.05 0.23 -9.64
N ILE A 37 0.42 -0.41 -8.58
CA ILE A 37 0.22 0.11 -7.24
C ILE A 37 0.93 1.45 -7.09
N ALA A 38 2.17 1.53 -7.57
CA ALA A 38 2.92 2.78 -7.50
C ALA A 38 2.21 3.90 -8.24
N SER A 39 1.66 3.58 -9.41
CA SER A 39 0.93 4.56 -10.20
C SER A 39 -0.30 5.05 -9.46
N GLU A 40 -1.00 4.13 -8.82
CA GLU A 40 -2.21 4.47 -8.07
C GLU A 40 -1.88 5.38 -6.88
N VAL A 41 -0.78 5.11 -6.23
CA VAL A 41 -0.33 5.91 -5.09
C VAL A 41 0.21 7.27 -5.55
N GLY A 42 0.75 7.31 -6.75
CA GLY A 42 1.31 8.54 -7.29
C GLY A 42 2.79 8.66 -7.06
N VAL A 43 3.50 7.53 -6.98
CA VAL A 43 4.94 7.53 -6.78
C VAL A 43 5.59 6.63 -7.81
N GLN A 44 6.91 6.72 -7.89
CA GLN A 44 7.64 5.85 -8.80
C GLN A 44 7.76 4.47 -8.18
N VAL A 45 7.84 3.46 -9.03
CA VAL A 45 7.87 2.09 -8.55
C VAL A 45 9.09 1.83 -7.68
N GLY A 46 10.20 2.52 -7.93
CA GLY A 46 11.38 2.39 -7.09
C GLY A 46 11.12 2.80 -5.66
N ALA A 47 10.35 3.87 -5.47
CA ALA A 47 10.00 4.32 -4.14
C ALA A 47 9.12 3.30 -3.43
N LEU A 48 8.24 2.67 -4.20
CA LEU A 48 7.38 1.65 -3.63
C LEU A 48 8.21 0.45 -3.18
N TYR A 49 9.21 0.06 -3.96
CA TYR A 49 10.08 -1.05 -3.58
C TYR A 49 10.89 -0.75 -2.34
N ASN A 50 11.18 0.52 -2.08
CA ASN A 50 11.83 0.90 -0.84
C ASN A 50 10.91 0.70 0.36
N TYR A 51 9.61 0.84 0.13
CA TYR A 51 8.63 0.66 1.18
C TYR A 51 8.32 -0.83 1.40
N THR A 52 8.15 -1.57 0.32
CA THR A 52 7.82 -2.98 0.40
C THR A 52 8.54 -3.70 -0.73
N PRO A 53 9.21 -4.82 -0.45
CA PRO A 53 10.05 -5.48 -1.45
C PRO A 53 9.28 -6.15 -2.58
N ASP A 54 8.06 -6.57 -2.32
CA ASP A 54 7.29 -7.22 -3.36
C ASP A 54 5.80 -7.20 -3.02
N LYS A 55 5.03 -7.70 -3.97
CA LYS A 55 3.57 -7.71 -3.85
C LYS A 55 3.10 -8.62 -2.73
N GLN A 56 3.79 -9.72 -2.55
CA GLN A 56 3.43 -10.68 -1.52
C GLN A 56 3.60 -10.10 -0.13
N SER A 57 4.69 -9.38 0.10
CA SER A 57 4.93 -8.72 1.37
C SER A 57 3.85 -7.68 1.65
N LEU A 58 3.44 -6.98 0.61
CA LEU A 58 2.39 -5.98 0.74
C LEU A 58 1.06 -6.64 1.09
N LEU A 59 0.75 -7.75 0.47
CA LEU A 59 -0.48 -8.48 0.79
C LEU A 59 -0.47 -8.92 2.24
N PHE A 60 0.66 -9.42 2.71
CA PHE A 60 0.80 -9.84 4.08
C PHE A 60 0.58 -8.68 5.04
N ASP A 61 1.13 -7.51 4.69
CA ASP A 61 0.95 -6.30 5.48
C ASP A 61 -0.53 -5.90 5.56
N LEU A 62 -1.23 -6.03 4.44
CA LEU A 62 -2.67 -5.76 4.40
C LEU A 62 -3.43 -6.68 5.35
N MET A 63 -3.09 -7.95 5.32
CA MET A 63 -3.77 -8.92 6.16
C MET A 63 -3.51 -8.65 7.63
N GLN A 64 -2.28 -8.31 7.97
CA GLN A 64 -1.95 -8.00 9.36
C GLN A 64 -2.66 -6.75 9.85
N SER A 65 -2.69 -5.72 9.03
CA SER A 65 -3.37 -4.48 9.38
C SER A 65 -4.84 -4.72 9.63
N HIS A 66 -5.45 -5.48 8.76
CA HIS A 66 -6.87 -5.78 8.86
C HIS A 66 -7.19 -6.56 10.13
N MET A 67 -6.37 -7.56 10.41
CA MET A 67 -6.56 -8.36 11.61
C MET A 67 -6.38 -7.54 12.87
N THR A 68 -5.41 -6.65 12.85
CA THR A 68 -5.18 -5.80 14.00
C THR A 68 -6.40 -4.92 14.27
N GLU A 69 -6.99 -4.38 13.22
CA GLU A 69 -8.18 -3.56 13.36
C GLU A 69 -9.34 -4.35 13.94
N LEU A 70 -9.52 -5.56 13.44
CA LEU A 70 -10.60 -6.41 13.93
C LEU A 70 -10.42 -6.75 15.40
N MET A 71 -9.20 -7.04 15.79
CA MET A 71 -8.93 -7.42 17.16
C MET A 71 -8.99 -6.23 18.10
N ALA A 72 -8.67 -5.05 17.59
CA ALA A 72 -8.70 -3.86 18.41
C ALA A 72 -10.14 -3.39 18.65
N ALA A 73 -10.99 -3.71 17.75
CA ALA A 73 -12.37 -3.32 17.89
C ALA A 73 -13.07 -4.19 18.93
#